data_f39f57d93c19a73ec0c5a8d0da5a5ab7
#
_entry.id   f39f57d93c19a73ec0c5a8d0da5a5ab7
#
_cell.length_a   1.000
_cell.length_b   1.000
_cell.length_c   1.000
_cell.angle_alpha   90.00
_cell.angle_beta   90.00
_cell.angle_gamma   90.00
#
_symmetry.space_group_name_H-M   'P 1'
#
loop_
_entity.id
_entity.type
_entity.pdbx_description
1 polymer ?
#
loop_
_entity_poly.entity_id
_entity_poly.type
_entity_poly.pdbx_seq_one_letter_code
_entity_poly.pdbx_strand_id
1 'polypeptide(L)'
;MAFREGNPYTFESKYCLVVVRYQNPVRLLLLAVGMLLARLGLVRREHVVRTTDLSWPRIVTGLARMSKNAVDVAMVGIAVGEVAIAGVGFAGPFWGIAFSLGGGFAAGTIALVSQGFGADAEDQIGQAVRSSAVIVLALTVPVAALFASFPLELVSLIAAEPATAQAGADYLRVVAFGVPFAGLNLVGSRIYIGADDAWTPMLVRGGGAIANIAANAVFIFVLDLGVAGAALGTVLANVLVTASFVLALLAGCIPGLGELPVKVDPFGTYLDRETITDVFEIGLPVVGRNSVWTVAKF
;
A
#
# COMPACT_ATOMS: atom_id res chain seq x y z
N MET A 1 -27.52 -23.94 6.41
CA MET A 1 -26.46 -23.21 5.69
C MET A 1 -25.58 -24.25 4.99
N ALA A 2 -25.89 -24.53 3.74
CA ALA A 2 -25.14 -25.50 2.94
C ALA A 2 -23.84 -24.85 2.47
N PHE A 3 -22.71 -25.42 2.87
CA PHE A 3 -21.42 -25.11 2.28
C PHE A 3 -21.50 -25.49 0.80
N ARG A 4 -21.32 -24.50 -0.07
CA ARG A 4 -21.18 -24.69 -1.50
C ARG A 4 -19.91 -25.54 -1.73
N GLU A 5 -20.09 -26.84 -1.98
CA GLU A 5 -19.05 -27.70 -2.56
C GLU A 5 -18.79 -27.17 -3.97
N GLY A 6 -17.64 -26.57 -4.15
CA GLY A 6 -17.22 -25.95 -5.40
C GLY A 6 -16.82 -24.51 -5.20
N ASN A 7 -15.76 -24.30 -4.38
CA ASN A 7 -15.08 -23.02 -4.35
C ASN A 7 -14.40 -22.83 -5.72
N PRO A 8 -14.87 -21.91 -6.60
CA PRO A 8 -14.23 -21.66 -7.90
C PRO A 8 -12.80 -21.15 -7.77
N TYR A 9 -12.37 -20.88 -6.55
CA TYR A 9 -11.03 -20.45 -6.18
C TYR A 9 -10.10 -21.58 -5.72
N THR A 10 -10.46 -22.87 -5.94
CA THR A 10 -9.44 -23.88 -6.05
C THR A 10 -8.64 -23.60 -7.29
N PHE A 11 -7.64 -22.79 -7.10
CA PHE A 11 -6.64 -22.39 -8.06
C PHE A 11 -5.83 -23.63 -8.49
N GLU A 12 -6.47 -24.57 -9.15
CA GLU A 12 -5.82 -25.59 -10.00
C GLU A 12 -5.35 -24.90 -11.27
N SER A 13 -4.54 -23.92 -11.07
CA SER A 13 -4.02 -23.19 -12.18
C SER A 13 -2.62 -23.63 -12.51
N LYS A 14 -2.46 -23.94 -13.73
CA LYS A 14 -1.37 -24.19 -14.64
C LYS A 14 -0.12 -23.28 -14.55
N TYR A 15 0.23 -22.68 -13.40
CA TYR A 15 1.30 -21.70 -13.32
C TYR A 15 2.41 -22.09 -12.34
N CYS A 16 3.65 -21.90 -12.76
CA CYS A 16 4.89 -22.10 -12.02
C CYS A 16 4.91 -21.32 -10.68
N LEU A 17 4.15 -20.21 -10.56
CA LEU A 17 3.93 -19.41 -9.35
C LEU A 17 3.20 -20.18 -8.23
N VAL A 18 2.47 -21.26 -8.53
CA VAL A 18 1.80 -22.10 -7.53
C VAL A 18 2.82 -22.71 -6.56
N VAL A 19 3.98 -23.11 -7.05
CA VAL A 19 5.04 -23.73 -6.21
C VAL A 19 5.55 -22.70 -5.18
N VAL A 20 5.78 -21.46 -5.59
CA VAL A 20 6.23 -20.38 -4.69
C VAL A 20 5.18 -20.05 -3.63
N ARG A 21 3.89 -20.16 -3.96
CA ARG A 21 2.79 -19.91 -3.03
C ARG A 21 2.77 -20.92 -1.88
N TYR A 22 3.03 -22.20 -2.15
CA TYR A 22 2.88 -23.27 -1.15
C TYR A 22 4.17 -23.63 -0.40
N GLN A 23 5.34 -23.36 -0.94
CA GLN A 23 6.64 -23.70 -0.34
C GLN A 23 7.41 -22.50 0.23
N ASN A 24 6.75 -21.36 0.43
CA ASN A 24 7.38 -20.17 1.01
C ASN A 24 7.74 -20.44 2.49
N PRO A 25 9.01 -20.19 2.92
CA PRO A 25 9.46 -20.45 4.28
C PRO A 25 8.66 -19.69 5.35
N VAL A 26 8.21 -18.47 5.05
CA VAL A 26 7.36 -17.68 5.96
C VAL A 26 6.02 -18.37 6.16
N ARG A 27 5.40 -18.84 5.08
CA ARG A 27 4.14 -19.60 5.14
C ARG A 27 4.29 -20.89 5.95
N LEU A 28 5.36 -21.64 5.69
CA LEU A 28 5.62 -22.91 6.39
C LEU A 28 5.83 -22.69 7.90
N LEU A 29 6.56 -21.64 8.28
CA LEU A 29 6.75 -21.28 9.69
C LEU A 29 5.42 -20.93 10.37
N LEU A 30 4.59 -20.10 9.74
CA LEU A 30 3.28 -19.72 10.27
C LEU A 30 2.36 -20.92 10.39
N LEU A 31 2.35 -21.82 9.40
CA LEU A 31 1.61 -23.08 9.46
C LEU A 31 2.08 -23.96 10.60
N ALA A 32 3.39 -24.10 10.79
CA ALA A 32 3.94 -24.93 11.87
C ALA A 32 3.51 -24.40 13.25
N VAL A 33 3.62 -23.09 13.48
CA VAL A 33 3.17 -22.45 14.73
C VAL A 33 1.66 -22.59 14.91
N GLY A 34 0.87 -22.30 13.88
CA GLY A 34 -0.58 -22.41 13.94
C GLY A 34 -1.07 -23.83 14.17
N MET A 35 -0.42 -24.82 13.55
CA MET A 35 -0.75 -26.25 13.78
C MET A 35 -0.36 -26.73 15.17
N LEU A 36 0.71 -26.17 15.77
CA LEU A 36 1.03 -26.41 17.18
C LEU A 36 -0.09 -25.89 18.09
N LEU A 37 -0.55 -24.65 17.87
CA LEU A 37 -1.68 -24.06 18.62
C LEU A 37 -2.97 -24.88 18.43
N ALA A 38 -3.21 -25.40 17.22
CA ALA A 38 -4.35 -26.27 16.96
C ALA A 38 -4.25 -27.61 17.69
N ARG A 39 -3.05 -28.17 17.84
CA ARG A 39 -2.82 -29.41 18.67
C ARG A 39 -3.07 -29.16 20.16
N LEU A 40 -2.81 -27.95 20.63
CA LEU A 40 -3.10 -27.53 22.00
C LEU A 40 -4.59 -27.17 22.22
N GLY A 41 -5.44 -27.31 21.21
CA GLY A 41 -6.87 -27.01 21.29
C GLY A 41 -7.23 -25.53 21.33
N LEU A 42 -6.25 -24.63 21.12
CA LEU A 42 -6.46 -23.17 21.19
C LEU A 42 -7.10 -22.58 19.92
N VAL A 43 -6.91 -23.24 18.77
CA VAL A 43 -7.42 -22.75 17.45
C VAL A 43 -7.87 -23.95 16.61
N ARG A 44 -8.91 -23.81 15.80
CA ARG A 44 -9.33 -24.84 14.85
C ARG A 44 -8.41 -24.85 13.61
N ARG A 45 -8.10 -26.05 13.12
CA ARG A 45 -7.17 -26.26 11.99
C ARG A 45 -7.58 -25.51 10.72
N GLU A 46 -8.89 -25.45 10.43
CA GLU A 46 -9.43 -24.73 9.28
C GLU A 46 -9.09 -23.22 9.31
N HIS A 47 -9.14 -22.60 10.51
CA HIS A 47 -8.77 -21.20 10.69
C HIS A 47 -7.27 -20.97 10.54
N VAL A 48 -6.43 -21.94 10.97
CA VAL A 48 -4.96 -21.85 10.84
C VAL A 48 -4.56 -21.68 9.38
N VAL A 49 -5.08 -22.53 8.49
CA VAL A 49 -4.71 -22.49 7.06
C VAL A 49 -5.15 -21.15 6.44
N ARG A 50 -6.43 -20.79 6.60
CA ARG A 50 -6.97 -19.54 6.03
C ARG A 50 -6.27 -18.30 6.56
N THR A 51 -6.04 -18.22 7.88
CA THR A 51 -5.32 -17.10 8.49
C THR A 51 -3.88 -17.03 7.99
N THR A 52 -3.21 -18.15 7.84
CA THR A 52 -1.84 -18.20 7.31
C THR A 52 -1.80 -17.68 5.88
N ASP A 53 -2.70 -18.15 5.01
CA ASP A 53 -2.73 -17.77 3.59
C ASP A 53 -3.02 -16.27 3.37
N LEU A 54 -3.75 -15.63 4.28
CA LEU A 54 -3.96 -14.18 4.29
C LEU A 54 -2.81 -13.40 4.94
N SER A 55 -2.12 -13.99 5.92
CA SER A 55 -1.12 -13.28 6.73
C SER A 55 0.27 -13.25 6.09
N TRP A 56 0.73 -14.38 5.55
CA TRP A 56 2.09 -14.47 5.04
C TRP A 56 2.40 -13.47 3.89
N PRO A 57 1.48 -13.20 2.91
CA PRO A 57 1.74 -12.22 1.89
C PRO A 57 1.88 -10.79 2.46
N ARG A 58 1.11 -10.49 3.52
CA ARG A 58 1.20 -9.21 4.23
C ARG A 58 2.53 -9.04 4.95
N ILE A 59 3.04 -10.09 5.57
CA ILE A 59 4.35 -10.11 6.23
C ILE A 59 5.44 -9.86 5.20
N VAL A 60 5.42 -10.58 4.07
CA VAL A 60 6.39 -10.40 2.98
C VAL A 60 6.33 -8.97 2.42
N THR A 61 5.13 -8.43 2.18
CA THR A 61 4.97 -7.03 1.74
C THR A 61 5.53 -6.04 2.77
N GLY A 62 5.33 -6.31 4.07
CA GLY A 62 5.88 -5.50 5.15
C GLY A 62 7.40 -5.51 5.16
N LEU A 63 8.01 -6.69 5.05
CA LEU A 63 9.47 -6.86 4.97
C LEU A 63 10.04 -6.18 3.73
N ALA A 64 9.42 -6.37 2.56
CA ALA A 64 9.85 -5.72 1.32
C ALA A 64 9.85 -4.19 1.44
N ARG A 65 8.82 -3.61 2.10
CA ARG A 65 8.76 -2.18 2.38
C ARG A 65 9.86 -1.71 3.32
N MET A 66 10.13 -2.46 4.40
CA MET A 66 11.19 -2.12 5.35
C MET A 66 12.58 -2.20 4.68
N SER A 67 12.83 -3.26 3.92
CA SER A 67 14.07 -3.42 3.16
C SER A 67 14.26 -2.32 2.13
N LYS A 68 13.20 -1.98 1.38
CA LYS A 68 13.21 -0.85 0.46
C LYS A 68 13.61 0.45 1.16
N ASN A 69 12.97 0.79 2.28
CA ASN A 69 13.27 2.01 3.01
C ASN A 69 14.73 2.04 3.51
N ALA A 70 15.24 0.92 4.00
CA ALA A 70 16.65 0.82 4.42
C ALA A 70 17.62 1.02 3.25
N VAL A 71 17.31 0.43 2.09
CA VAL A 71 18.11 0.61 0.86
C VAL A 71 18.05 2.05 0.37
N ASP A 72 16.88 2.70 0.38
CA ASP A 72 16.73 4.11 -0.01
C ASP A 72 17.63 5.03 0.83
N VAL A 73 17.58 4.86 2.16
CA VAL A 73 18.42 5.64 3.10
C VAL A 73 19.89 5.36 2.86
N ALA A 74 20.29 4.10 2.66
CA ALA A 74 21.67 3.73 2.39
C ALA A 74 22.17 4.35 1.07
N MET A 75 21.38 4.32 -0.01
CA MET A 75 21.73 4.93 -1.30
C MET A 75 21.93 6.44 -1.17
N VAL A 76 21.03 7.14 -0.48
CA VAL A 76 21.16 8.58 -0.22
C VAL A 76 22.42 8.88 0.60
N GLY A 77 22.68 8.08 1.64
CA GLY A 77 23.86 8.25 2.49
C GLY A 77 25.17 8.07 1.74
N ILE A 78 25.25 7.07 0.88
CA ILE A 78 26.45 6.79 0.07
C ILE A 78 26.69 7.91 -0.96
N ALA A 79 25.64 8.41 -1.60
CA ALA A 79 25.75 9.36 -2.69
C ALA A 79 25.88 10.82 -2.23
N VAL A 80 25.20 11.21 -1.15
CA VAL A 80 25.05 12.63 -0.74
C VAL A 80 25.63 12.89 0.66
N GLY A 81 25.57 11.89 1.56
CA GLY A 81 26.15 12.00 2.90
C GLY A 81 25.13 12.17 4.02
N GLU A 82 25.63 12.43 5.24
CA GLU A 82 24.84 12.40 6.50
C GLU A 82 23.73 13.46 6.56
N VAL A 83 24.01 14.67 6.06
CA VAL A 83 23.04 15.77 6.03
C VAL A 83 21.79 15.39 5.23
N ALA A 84 21.99 14.68 4.11
CA ALA A 84 20.89 14.21 3.27
C ALA A 84 20.09 13.09 3.95
N ILE A 85 20.73 12.17 4.66
CA ILE A 85 20.04 11.14 5.45
C ILE A 85 19.14 11.80 6.49
N ALA A 86 19.67 12.77 7.24
CA ALA A 86 18.91 13.50 8.25
C ALA A 86 17.75 14.27 7.60
N GLY A 87 17.98 14.95 6.48
CA GLY A 87 16.93 15.68 5.74
C GLY A 87 15.79 14.78 5.28
N VAL A 88 16.09 13.64 4.65
CA VAL A 88 15.07 12.64 4.27
C VAL A 88 14.35 12.09 5.50
N GLY A 89 15.07 11.90 6.62
CA GLY A 89 14.51 11.49 7.90
C GLY A 89 13.46 12.48 8.39
N PHE A 90 13.74 13.78 8.35
CA PHE A 90 12.82 14.85 8.77
C PHE A 90 11.64 15.05 7.79
N ALA A 91 11.76 14.65 6.54
CA ALA A 91 10.62 14.59 5.61
C ALA A 91 9.67 13.41 5.91
N GLY A 92 10.17 12.35 6.57
CA GLY A 92 9.42 11.13 6.89
C GLY A 92 8.11 11.33 7.63
N PRO A 93 8.04 12.14 8.70
CA PRO A 93 6.82 12.45 9.42
C PRO A 93 5.70 13.03 8.55
N PHE A 94 6.00 13.95 7.63
CA PHE A 94 5.02 14.51 6.70
C PHE A 94 4.45 13.45 5.77
N TRP A 95 5.31 12.56 5.25
CA TRP A 95 4.88 11.38 4.51
C TRP A 95 4.00 10.47 5.37
N GLY A 96 4.33 10.32 6.66
CA GLY A 96 3.54 9.56 7.64
C GLY A 96 2.14 10.12 7.83
N ILE A 97 1.96 11.44 7.88
CA ILE A 97 0.65 12.11 7.96
C ILE A 97 -0.18 11.79 6.70
N ALA A 98 0.39 11.99 5.51
CA ALA A 98 -0.27 11.67 4.25
C ALA A 98 -0.69 10.20 4.17
N PHE A 99 0.19 9.29 4.61
CA PHE A 99 -0.09 7.87 4.67
C PHE A 99 -1.17 7.50 5.69
N SER A 100 -1.24 8.20 6.82
CA SER A 100 -2.27 8.00 7.84
C SER A 100 -3.66 8.38 7.33
N LEU A 101 -3.76 9.49 6.60
CA LEU A 101 -5.00 9.91 5.95
C LEU A 101 -5.46 8.89 4.90
N GLY A 102 -4.61 8.59 3.92
CA GLY A 102 -4.94 7.60 2.88
C GLY A 102 -5.25 6.21 3.46
N GLY A 103 -4.50 5.78 4.47
CA GLY A 103 -4.68 4.47 5.12
C GLY A 103 -5.95 4.36 5.96
N GLY A 104 -6.39 5.46 6.57
CA GLY A 104 -7.62 5.51 7.33
C GLY A 104 -8.85 5.30 6.42
N PHE A 105 -8.94 6.07 5.35
CA PHE A 105 -10.06 5.92 4.40
C PHE A 105 -10.00 4.63 3.59
N ALA A 106 -8.80 4.10 3.30
CA ALA A 106 -8.65 2.76 2.74
C ALA A 106 -9.17 1.64 3.69
N ALA A 107 -9.35 1.91 4.99
CA ALA A 107 -10.01 0.97 5.89
C ALA A 107 -11.53 0.89 5.64
N GLY A 108 -12.17 2.00 5.24
CA GLY A 108 -13.54 1.98 4.73
C GLY A 108 -13.67 1.13 3.47
N THR A 109 -12.73 1.30 2.53
CA THR A 109 -12.71 0.50 1.29
C THR A 109 -12.69 -1.00 1.57
N ILE A 110 -11.80 -1.49 2.44
CA ILE A 110 -11.73 -2.95 2.71
C ILE A 110 -13.02 -3.46 3.36
N ALA A 111 -13.68 -2.68 4.20
CA ALA A 111 -14.92 -3.07 4.85
C ALA A 111 -16.06 -3.21 3.83
N LEU A 112 -16.28 -2.19 2.99
CA LEU A 112 -17.34 -2.20 1.98
C LEU A 112 -17.09 -3.27 0.91
N VAL A 113 -15.87 -3.41 0.43
CA VAL A 113 -15.52 -4.47 -0.54
C VAL A 113 -15.71 -5.85 0.07
N SER A 114 -15.34 -6.07 1.34
CA SER A 114 -15.56 -7.38 1.99
C SER A 114 -17.03 -7.70 2.16
N GLN A 115 -17.88 -6.71 2.45
CA GLN A 115 -19.33 -6.88 2.54
C GLN A 115 -19.94 -7.20 1.18
N GLY A 116 -19.61 -6.41 0.15
CA GLY A 116 -20.06 -6.63 -1.22
C GLY A 116 -19.61 -7.98 -1.78
N PHE A 117 -18.34 -8.37 -1.50
CA PHE A 117 -17.79 -9.65 -1.93
C PHE A 117 -18.49 -10.84 -1.25
N GLY A 118 -18.77 -10.73 0.04
CA GLY A 118 -19.52 -11.74 0.79
C GLY A 118 -20.99 -11.85 0.38
N ALA A 119 -21.56 -10.80 -0.21
CA ALA A 119 -22.93 -10.74 -0.69
C ALA A 119 -23.08 -11.02 -2.20
N ASP A 120 -22.00 -11.34 -2.91
CA ASP A 120 -21.95 -11.47 -4.39
C ASP A 120 -22.49 -10.20 -5.10
N ALA A 121 -22.28 -9.00 -4.52
CA ALA A 121 -22.80 -7.72 -4.98
C ALA A 121 -21.74 -6.91 -5.72
N GLU A 122 -21.43 -7.27 -6.98
CA GLU A 122 -20.38 -6.66 -7.79
C GLU A 122 -20.57 -5.14 -7.99
N ASP A 123 -21.81 -4.68 -8.16
CA ASP A 123 -22.14 -3.25 -8.31
C ASP A 123 -21.76 -2.46 -7.07
N GLN A 124 -21.99 -3.00 -5.87
CA GLN A 124 -21.60 -2.37 -4.61
C GLN A 124 -20.08 -2.31 -4.45
N ILE A 125 -19.37 -3.37 -4.87
CA ILE A 125 -17.91 -3.37 -4.90
C ILE A 125 -17.41 -2.27 -5.83
N GLY A 126 -17.93 -2.20 -7.05
CA GLY A 126 -17.57 -1.17 -8.03
C GLY A 126 -17.80 0.24 -7.50
N GLN A 127 -18.96 0.46 -6.84
CA GLN A 127 -19.31 1.73 -6.21
C GLN A 127 -18.33 2.09 -5.08
N ALA A 128 -18.05 1.15 -4.16
CA ALA A 128 -17.11 1.35 -3.06
C ALA A 128 -15.72 1.73 -3.57
N VAL A 129 -15.23 1.07 -4.64
CA VAL A 129 -13.93 1.33 -5.25
C VAL A 129 -13.87 2.74 -5.83
N ARG A 130 -14.86 3.14 -6.64
CA ARG A 130 -14.90 4.46 -7.28
C ARG A 130 -14.99 5.59 -6.25
N SER A 131 -15.90 5.48 -5.28
CA SER A 131 -16.06 6.48 -4.21
C SER A 131 -14.80 6.58 -3.33
N SER A 132 -14.19 5.46 -2.97
CA SER A 132 -12.93 5.46 -2.20
C SER A 132 -11.78 6.13 -2.94
N ALA A 133 -11.67 5.92 -4.25
CA ALA A 133 -10.62 6.56 -5.05
C ALA A 133 -10.79 8.09 -5.06
N VAL A 134 -12.04 8.58 -5.23
CA VAL A 134 -12.33 10.03 -5.18
C VAL A 134 -12.03 10.61 -3.80
N ILE A 135 -12.49 9.96 -2.73
CA ILE A 135 -12.24 10.44 -1.36
C ILE A 135 -10.74 10.55 -1.09
N VAL A 136 -9.98 9.50 -1.41
CA VAL A 136 -8.54 9.50 -1.17
C VAL A 136 -7.82 10.56 -2.00
N LEU A 137 -8.20 10.77 -3.27
CA LEU A 137 -7.65 11.84 -4.08
C LEU A 137 -8.03 13.23 -3.54
N ALA A 138 -9.28 13.45 -3.17
CA ALA A 138 -9.76 14.71 -2.61
C ALA A 138 -9.00 15.11 -1.32
N LEU A 139 -8.52 14.12 -0.55
CA LEU A 139 -7.76 14.35 0.67
C LEU A 139 -6.25 14.45 0.42
N THR A 140 -5.72 13.61 -0.46
CA THR A 140 -4.26 13.54 -0.65
C THR A 140 -3.72 14.60 -1.62
N VAL A 141 -4.52 15.06 -2.59
CA VAL A 141 -4.09 16.13 -3.52
C VAL A 141 -3.85 17.46 -2.81
N PRO A 142 -4.75 17.97 -1.92
CA PRO A 142 -4.46 19.18 -1.15
C PRO A 142 -3.22 19.05 -0.24
N VAL A 143 -3.02 17.87 0.37
CA VAL A 143 -1.83 17.60 1.20
C VAL A 143 -0.57 17.61 0.33
N ALA A 144 -0.61 17.00 -0.84
CA ALA A 144 0.49 17.04 -1.80
C ALA A 144 0.80 18.48 -2.25
N ALA A 145 -0.22 19.28 -2.54
CA ALA A 145 -0.06 20.68 -2.89
C ALA A 145 0.58 21.48 -1.75
N LEU A 146 0.16 21.25 -0.51
CA LEU A 146 0.76 21.89 0.67
C LEU A 146 2.25 21.52 0.79
N PHE A 147 2.60 20.23 0.68
CA PHE A 147 3.99 19.78 0.77
C PHE A 147 4.87 20.27 -0.36
N ALA A 148 4.32 20.40 -1.57
CA ALA A 148 5.05 20.93 -2.72
C ALA A 148 5.26 22.45 -2.66
N SER A 149 4.29 23.18 -2.08
CA SER A 149 4.31 24.66 -2.03
C SER A 149 5.13 25.20 -0.86
N PHE A 150 5.12 24.53 0.28
CA PHE A 150 5.76 24.98 1.53
C PHE A 150 6.73 23.97 2.13
N PRO A 151 7.61 23.32 1.32
CA PRO A 151 8.43 22.23 1.82
C PRO A 151 9.47 22.68 2.85
N LEU A 152 10.10 23.83 2.64
CA LEU A 152 11.13 24.35 3.55
C LEU A 152 10.53 24.79 4.88
N GLU A 153 9.41 25.50 4.86
CA GLU A 153 8.71 25.95 6.05
C GLU A 153 8.28 24.76 6.91
N LEU A 154 7.73 23.72 6.26
CA LEU A 154 7.29 22.51 6.95
C LEU A 154 8.46 21.77 7.60
N VAL A 155 9.52 21.51 6.84
CA VAL A 155 10.67 20.76 7.37
C VAL A 155 11.40 21.55 8.45
N SER A 156 11.49 22.89 8.32
CA SER A 156 12.12 23.76 9.33
C SER A 156 11.39 23.80 10.66
N LEU A 157 10.14 23.33 10.75
CA LEU A 157 9.45 23.17 12.03
C LEU A 157 10.12 22.13 12.94
N ILE A 158 10.85 21.17 12.35
CA ILE A 158 11.43 20.04 13.08
C ILE A 158 12.93 19.87 12.85
N ALA A 159 13.47 20.42 11.77
CA ALA A 159 14.91 20.42 11.47
C ALA A 159 15.52 21.76 11.87
N ALA A 160 16.38 21.78 12.88
CA ALA A 160 17.02 23.00 13.40
C ALA A 160 18.18 23.46 12.51
N GLU A 161 18.88 22.54 11.84
CA GLU A 161 20.03 22.86 11.00
C GLU A 161 19.59 23.24 9.58
N PRO A 162 19.98 24.41 9.05
CA PRO A 162 19.53 24.89 7.75
C PRO A 162 19.87 23.97 6.58
N ALA A 163 21.05 23.35 6.58
CA ALA A 163 21.46 22.43 5.51
C ALA A 163 20.58 21.17 5.48
N THR A 164 20.28 20.62 6.65
CA THR A 164 19.38 19.47 6.82
C THR A 164 17.94 19.82 6.43
N ALA A 165 17.47 21.02 6.84
CA ALA A 165 16.15 21.50 6.46
C ALA A 165 16.00 21.63 4.93
N GLN A 166 17.02 22.18 4.26
CA GLN A 166 17.02 22.31 2.80
C GLN A 166 17.00 20.95 2.10
N ALA A 167 17.84 20.00 2.53
CA ALA A 167 17.85 18.65 1.96
C ALA A 167 16.50 17.92 2.14
N GLY A 168 15.88 18.08 3.31
CA GLY A 168 14.55 17.56 3.58
C GLY A 168 13.45 18.23 2.75
N ALA A 169 13.54 19.54 2.54
CA ALA A 169 12.62 20.30 1.71
C ALA A 169 12.71 19.89 0.23
N ASP A 170 13.91 19.69 -0.29
CA ASP A 170 14.12 19.23 -1.66
C ASP A 170 13.52 17.83 -1.89
N TYR A 171 13.68 16.95 -0.91
CA TYR A 171 13.02 15.64 -0.92
C TYR A 171 11.50 15.78 -0.86
N LEU A 172 10.97 16.55 0.13
CA LEU A 172 9.54 16.68 0.38
C LEU A 172 8.82 17.28 -0.83
N ARG A 173 9.41 18.31 -1.45
CA ARG A 173 8.87 18.95 -2.65
C ARG A 173 8.61 17.98 -3.79
N VAL A 174 9.57 17.10 -4.05
CA VAL A 174 9.47 16.13 -5.15
C VAL A 174 8.57 14.96 -4.77
N VAL A 175 8.75 14.39 -3.56
CA VAL A 175 7.97 13.23 -3.13
C VAL A 175 6.49 13.55 -2.93
N ALA A 176 6.13 14.82 -2.72
CA ALA A 176 4.75 15.30 -2.63
C ALA A 176 3.89 14.86 -3.82
N PHE A 177 4.44 14.86 -5.03
CA PHE A 177 3.75 14.38 -6.22
C PHE A 177 3.40 12.89 -6.18
N GLY A 178 4.09 12.13 -5.35
CA GLY A 178 3.81 10.71 -5.09
C GLY A 178 2.67 10.45 -4.09
N VAL A 179 2.26 11.45 -3.30
CA VAL A 179 1.28 11.30 -2.22
C VAL A 179 -0.08 10.81 -2.70
N PRO A 180 -0.70 11.37 -3.76
CA PRO A 180 -1.98 10.87 -4.28
C PRO A 180 -1.89 9.41 -4.76
N PHE A 181 -0.81 9.06 -5.44
CA PHE A 181 -0.58 7.68 -5.90
C PHE A 181 -0.36 6.72 -4.73
N ALA A 182 0.35 7.13 -3.69
CA ALA A 182 0.50 6.33 -2.48
C ALA A 182 -0.86 6.08 -1.79
N GLY A 183 -1.74 7.06 -1.77
CA GLY A 183 -3.12 6.92 -1.30
C GLY A 183 -3.90 5.90 -2.13
N LEU A 184 -3.87 6.02 -3.45
CA LEU A 184 -4.51 5.06 -4.37
C LEU A 184 -3.92 3.65 -4.24
N ASN A 185 -2.62 3.51 -3.99
CA ASN A 185 -1.99 2.21 -3.72
C ASN A 185 -2.54 1.53 -2.47
N LEU A 186 -2.89 2.32 -1.45
CA LEU A 186 -3.55 1.78 -0.26
C LEU A 186 -4.95 1.29 -0.59
N VAL A 187 -5.75 2.08 -1.32
CA VAL A 187 -7.08 1.67 -1.79
C VAL A 187 -6.98 0.41 -2.64
N GLY A 188 -6.17 0.39 -3.70
CA GLY A 188 -5.97 -0.76 -4.57
C GLY A 188 -5.59 -2.03 -3.80
N SER A 189 -4.66 -1.92 -2.84
CA SER A 189 -4.30 -3.03 -1.97
C SER A 189 -5.47 -3.52 -1.10
N ARG A 190 -6.32 -2.63 -0.61
CA ARG A 190 -7.46 -2.96 0.26
C ARG A 190 -8.61 -3.60 -0.51
N ILE A 191 -8.81 -3.26 -1.76
CA ILE A 191 -9.82 -3.88 -2.64
C ILE A 191 -9.56 -5.38 -2.74
N TYR A 192 -8.36 -5.79 -3.14
CA TYR A 192 -8.02 -7.21 -3.27
C TYR A 192 -8.04 -7.96 -1.94
N ILE A 193 -7.53 -7.32 -0.87
CA ILE A 193 -7.58 -7.92 0.47
C ILE A 193 -9.03 -8.10 0.94
N GLY A 194 -9.91 -7.16 0.63
CA GLY A 194 -11.35 -7.24 0.92
C GLY A 194 -12.05 -8.38 0.17
N ALA A 195 -11.55 -8.70 -1.02
CA ALA A 195 -11.98 -9.83 -1.85
C ALA A 195 -11.22 -11.15 -1.57
N ASP A 196 -10.64 -11.30 -0.39
CA ASP A 196 -9.91 -12.49 0.08
C ASP A 196 -8.62 -12.79 -0.72
N ASP A 197 -8.10 -11.81 -1.47
CA ASP A 197 -6.85 -11.91 -2.22
C ASP A 197 -5.76 -11.02 -1.62
N ALA A 198 -4.85 -11.60 -0.85
CA ALA A 198 -3.66 -10.93 -0.35
C ALA A 198 -2.42 -11.12 -1.25
N TRP A 199 -2.50 -12.02 -2.25
CA TRP A 199 -1.41 -12.35 -3.14
C TRP A 199 -1.16 -11.26 -4.19
N THR A 200 -2.21 -10.80 -4.85
CA THR A 200 -2.13 -9.71 -5.84
C THR A 200 -1.48 -8.45 -5.27
N PRO A 201 -1.91 -7.90 -4.12
CA PRO A 201 -1.24 -6.75 -3.51
C PRO A 201 0.22 -7.01 -3.16
N MET A 202 0.57 -8.22 -2.71
CA MET A 202 1.95 -8.58 -2.41
C MET A 202 2.83 -8.49 -3.66
N LEU A 203 2.40 -9.06 -4.77
CA LEU A 203 3.16 -9.04 -6.02
C LEU A 203 3.29 -7.64 -6.61
N VAL A 204 2.19 -6.90 -6.70
CA VAL A 204 2.18 -5.53 -7.24
C VAL A 204 3.07 -4.61 -6.40
N ARG A 205 2.93 -4.65 -5.07
CA ARG A 205 3.73 -3.79 -4.18
C ARG A 205 5.18 -4.27 -4.06
N GLY A 206 5.42 -5.57 -4.11
CA GLY A 206 6.77 -6.14 -4.15
C GLY A 206 7.49 -5.74 -5.43
N GLY A 207 6.84 -5.84 -6.58
CA GLY A 207 7.35 -5.33 -7.84
C GLY A 207 7.63 -3.82 -7.81
N GLY A 208 6.74 -3.04 -7.19
CA GLY A 208 6.94 -1.61 -6.96
C GLY A 208 8.16 -1.30 -6.09
N ALA A 209 8.44 -2.12 -5.07
CA ALA A 209 9.63 -1.94 -4.24
C ALA A 209 10.93 -2.20 -5.04
N ILE A 210 10.93 -3.23 -5.88
CA ILE A 210 12.05 -3.53 -6.78
C ILE A 210 12.25 -2.39 -7.80
N ALA A 211 11.16 -1.93 -8.42
CA ALA A 211 11.20 -0.81 -9.37
C ALA A 211 11.71 0.48 -8.71
N ASN A 212 11.33 0.75 -7.46
CA ASN A 212 11.85 1.88 -6.70
C ASN A 212 13.37 1.79 -6.48
N ILE A 213 13.88 0.65 -6.03
CA ILE A 213 15.31 0.44 -5.82
C ILE A 213 16.08 0.64 -7.14
N ALA A 214 15.58 0.08 -8.23
CA ALA A 214 16.20 0.25 -9.55
C ALA A 214 16.16 1.72 -10.03
N ALA A 215 15.02 2.40 -9.88
CA ALA A 215 14.89 3.81 -10.23
C ALA A 215 15.79 4.70 -9.39
N ASN A 216 15.87 4.47 -8.08
CA ASN A 216 16.76 5.20 -7.19
C ASN A 216 18.23 5.00 -7.58
N ALA A 217 18.63 3.77 -7.92
CA ALA A 217 19.99 3.51 -8.39
C ALA A 217 20.33 4.33 -9.65
N VAL A 218 19.40 4.42 -10.61
CA VAL A 218 19.57 5.23 -11.81
C VAL A 218 19.57 6.73 -11.49
N PHE A 219 18.57 7.21 -10.75
CA PHE A 219 18.44 8.65 -10.52
C PHE A 219 19.50 9.21 -9.59
N ILE A 220 19.96 8.44 -8.60
CA ILE A 220 20.97 8.88 -7.64
C ILE A 220 22.38 8.74 -8.22
N PHE A 221 22.75 7.56 -8.76
CA PHE A 221 24.15 7.26 -9.12
C PHE A 221 24.46 7.49 -10.60
N VAL A 222 23.47 7.38 -11.52
CA VAL A 222 23.73 7.57 -12.96
C VAL A 222 23.41 9.00 -13.38
N LEU A 223 22.29 9.55 -12.88
CA LEU A 223 21.85 10.93 -13.22
C LEU A 223 22.32 11.97 -12.19
N ASP A 224 22.95 11.55 -11.10
CA ASP A 224 23.52 12.41 -10.04
C ASP A 224 22.51 13.42 -9.46
N LEU A 225 21.25 12.99 -9.32
CA LEU A 225 20.15 13.83 -8.81
C LEU A 225 20.09 13.87 -7.27
N GLY A 226 20.98 13.18 -6.58
CA GLY A 226 21.07 13.18 -5.13
C GLY A 226 19.73 12.86 -4.43
N VAL A 227 19.35 13.71 -3.48
CA VAL A 227 18.11 13.57 -2.69
C VAL A 227 16.86 13.62 -3.56
N ALA A 228 16.82 14.51 -4.56
CA ALA A 228 15.71 14.61 -5.50
C ALA A 228 15.56 13.32 -6.33
N GLY A 229 16.67 12.64 -6.66
CA GLY A 229 16.66 11.35 -7.33
C GLY A 229 15.95 10.26 -6.52
N ALA A 230 16.20 10.19 -5.22
CA ALA A 230 15.51 9.27 -4.32
C ALA A 230 13.98 9.55 -4.24
N ALA A 231 13.62 10.83 -4.21
CA ALA A 231 12.23 11.24 -4.23
C ALA A 231 11.54 10.87 -5.55
N LEU A 232 12.18 11.14 -6.69
CA LEU A 232 11.67 10.78 -8.03
C LEU A 232 11.47 9.27 -8.19
N GLY A 233 12.41 8.46 -7.73
CA GLY A 233 12.26 6.99 -7.76
C GLY A 233 11.08 6.52 -6.93
N THR A 234 10.84 7.17 -5.78
CA THR A 234 9.66 6.89 -4.94
C THR A 234 8.36 7.30 -5.65
N VAL A 235 8.32 8.46 -6.31
CA VAL A 235 7.16 8.90 -7.11
C VAL A 235 6.89 7.91 -8.25
N LEU A 236 7.91 7.59 -9.05
CA LEU A 236 7.79 6.66 -10.17
C LEU A 236 7.27 5.29 -9.72
N ALA A 237 7.81 4.73 -8.65
CA ALA A 237 7.34 3.46 -8.11
C ALA A 237 5.87 3.51 -7.68
N ASN A 238 5.44 4.60 -7.02
CA ASN A 238 4.04 4.76 -6.65
C ASN A 238 3.12 4.88 -7.87
N VAL A 239 3.54 5.58 -8.91
CA VAL A 239 2.81 5.67 -10.19
C VAL A 239 2.68 4.28 -10.84
N LEU A 240 3.76 3.52 -10.92
CA LEU A 240 3.76 2.17 -11.50
C LEU A 240 2.85 1.21 -10.72
N VAL A 241 2.89 1.25 -9.39
CA VAL A 241 2.01 0.44 -8.53
C VAL A 241 0.55 0.84 -8.73
N THR A 242 0.24 2.15 -8.76
CA THR A 242 -1.13 2.63 -9.03
C THR A 242 -1.60 2.18 -10.42
N ALA A 243 -0.79 2.37 -11.45
CA ALA A 243 -1.12 1.95 -12.80
C ALA A 243 -1.39 0.43 -12.85
N SER A 244 -0.57 -0.38 -12.16
CA SER A 244 -0.77 -1.83 -12.08
C SER A 244 -2.10 -2.19 -11.43
N PHE A 245 -2.48 -1.54 -10.31
CA PHE A 245 -3.78 -1.77 -9.68
C PHE A 245 -4.95 -1.32 -10.55
N VAL A 246 -4.86 -0.15 -11.19
CA VAL A 246 -5.91 0.35 -12.09
C VAL A 246 -6.09 -0.58 -13.28
N LEU A 247 -5.00 -0.97 -13.94
CA LEU A 247 -5.07 -1.89 -15.07
C LEU A 247 -5.63 -3.25 -14.66
N ALA A 248 -5.23 -3.77 -13.49
CA ALA A 248 -5.75 -5.02 -12.96
C ALA A 248 -7.25 -4.96 -12.67
N LEU A 249 -7.75 -3.85 -12.08
CA LEU A 249 -9.17 -3.64 -11.82
C LEU A 249 -9.99 -3.49 -13.10
N LEU A 250 -9.47 -2.82 -14.12
CA LEU A 250 -10.16 -2.64 -15.40
C LEU A 250 -10.16 -3.91 -16.25
N ALA A 251 -9.03 -4.63 -16.30
CA ALA A 251 -8.91 -5.84 -17.07
C ALA A 251 -9.57 -7.06 -16.41
N GLY A 252 -9.66 -7.08 -15.07
CA GLY A 252 -10.10 -8.24 -14.29
C GLY A 252 -9.11 -9.41 -14.37
N CYS A 253 -7.90 -9.18 -14.86
CA CYS A 253 -6.84 -10.19 -14.96
C CYS A 253 -5.45 -9.51 -14.92
N ILE A 254 -4.45 -10.28 -14.50
CA ILE A 254 -3.04 -9.89 -14.63
C ILE A 254 -2.34 -10.97 -15.46
N PRO A 255 -1.54 -10.58 -16.49
CA PRO A 255 -0.75 -11.54 -17.25
C PRO A 255 0.12 -12.41 -16.34
N GLY A 256 -0.02 -13.72 -16.42
CA GLY A 256 0.69 -14.69 -15.58
C GLY A 256 0.04 -15.00 -14.23
N LEU A 257 -0.94 -14.24 -13.75
CA LEU A 257 -1.69 -14.51 -12.51
C LEU A 257 -3.10 -15.08 -12.78
N GLY A 258 -3.66 -14.86 -13.97
CA GLY A 258 -5.00 -15.29 -14.34
C GLY A 258 -6.08 -14.27 -13.99
N GLU A 259 -7.32 -14.74 -13.82
CA GLU A 259 -8.47 -13.92 -13.45
C GLU A 259 -8.38 -13.46 -12.00
N LEU A 260 -8.82 -12.23 -11.76
CA LEU A 260 -8.81 -11.58 -10.46
C LEU A 260 -10.21 -11.59 -9.83
N PRO A 261 -10.30 -11.58 -8.49
CA PRO A 261 -11.58 -11.66 -7.80
C PRO A 261 -12.46 -10.42 -7.97
N VAL A 262 -11.88 -9.30 -8.40
CA VAL A 262 -12.59 -8.02 -8.58
C VAL A 262 -12.26 -7.43 -9.93
N LYS A 263 -13.32 -7.05 -10.64
CA LYS A 263 -13.27 -6.21 -11.84
C LYS A 263 -14.20 -5.03 -11.63
N VAL A 264 -13.79 -3.85 -12.05
CA VAL A 264 -14.57 -2.62 -11.85
C VAL A 264 -14.83 -1.95 -13.19
N ASP A 265 -16.09 -1.65 -13.45
CA ASP A 265 -16.47 -0.77 -14.56
C ASP A 265 -16.12 0.68 -14.22
N PRO A 266 -15.32 1.36 -15.04
CA PRO A 266 -14.99 2.77 -14.84
C PRO A 266 -16.17 3.72 -15.09
N PHE A 267 -17.22 3.29 -15.80
CA PHE A 267 -18.36 4.14 -16.19
C PHE A 267 -19.54 4.08 -15.19
N GLY A 268 -19.27 4.01 -13.90
CA GLY A 268 -20.30 4.04 -12.87
C GLY A 268 -20.33 5.35 -12.08
N THR A 269 -21.22 5.43 -11.09
CA THR A 269 -21.30 6.58 -10.18
C THR A 269 -20.07 6.64 -9.28
N TYR A 270 -19.43 7.81 -9.22
CA TYR A 270 -18.23 8.06 -8.39
C TYR A 270 -18.58 8.69 -7.05
N LEU A 271 -19.66 9.47 -6.98
CA LEU A 271 -20.07 10.20 -5.79
C LEU A 271 -21.44 9.69 -5.34
N ASP A 272 -21.44 8.57 -4.66
CA ASP A 272 -22.61 8.05 -3.96
C ASP A 272 -22.57 8.47 -2.50
N ARG A 273 -23.63 9.16 -2.04
CA ARG A 273 -23.67 9.77 -0.70
C ARG A 273 -23.61 8.72 0.41
N GLU A 274 -24.30 7.61 0.23
CA GLU A 274 -24.35 6.54 1.21
C GLU A 274 -22.97 5.90 1.35
N THR A 275 -22.40 5.46 0.24
CA THR A 275 -21.03 4.89 0.20
C THR A 275 -19.98 5.84 0.77
N ILE A 276 -20.06 7.15 0.45
CA ILE A 276 -19.15 8.15 0.99
C ILE A 276 -19.28 8.23 2.51
N THR A 277 -20.52 8.28 3.03
CA THR A 277 -20.75 8.34 4.47
C THR A 277 -20.17 7.12 5.17
N ASP A 278 -20.42 5.92 4.64
CA ASP A 278 -19.91 4.67 5.20
C ASP A 278 -18.38 4.63 5.22
N VAL A 279 -17.74 5.09 4.13
CA VAL A 279 -16.26 5.18 4.08
C VAL A 279 -15.73 6.16 5.14
N PHE A 280 -16.44 7.28 5.38
CA PHE A 280 -16.05 8.26 6.41
C PHE A 280 -16.30 7.73 7.82
N GLU A 281 -17.44 7.11 8.10
CA GLU A 281 -17.76 6.55 9.41
C GLU A 281 -16.76 5.49 9.85
N ILE A 282 -16.34 4.62 8.91
CA ILE A 282 -15.34 3.58 9.19
C ILE A 282 -13.91 4.16 9.17
N GLY A 283 -13.63 5.06 8.24
CA GLY A 283 -12.29 5.59 7.99
C GLY A 283 -11.83 6.58 9.05
N LEU A 284 -12.69 7.48 9.51
CA LEU A 284 -12.32 8.57 10.41
C LEU A 284 -11.74 8.10 11.76
N PRO A 285 -12.32 7.11 12.47
CA PRO A 285 -11.71 6.54 13.67
C PRO A 285 -10.31 5.94 13.40
N VAL A 286 -10.11 5.33 12.24
CA VAL A 286 -8.82 4.75 11.84
C VAL A 286 -7.79 5.83 11.55
N VAL A 287 -8.19 6.93 10.89
CA VAL A 287 -7.36 8.13 10.73
C VAL A 287 -6.91 8.65 12.08
N GLY A 288 -7.85 8.85 13.02
CA GLY A 288 -7.55 9.33 14.37
C GLY A 288 -6.51 8.46 15.08
N ARG A 289 -6.73 7.15 15.10
CA ARG A 289 -5.78 6.18 15.66
C ARG A 289 -4.39 6.26 14.99
N ASN A 290 -4.34 6.28 13.67
CA ASN A 290 -3.08 6.32 12.92
C ASN A 290 -2.34 7.64 13.13
N SER A 291 -3.06 8.76 13.23
CA SER A 291 -2.49 10.09 13.49
C SER A 291 -1.83 10.15 14.86
N VAL A 292 -2.46 9.59 15.91
CA VAL A 292 -1.86 9.49 17.25
C VAL A 292 -0.53 8.72 17.19
N TRP A 293 -0.48 7.58 16.50
CA TRP A 293 0.76 6.82 16.32
C TRP A 293 1.81 7.56 15.48
N THR A 294 1.40 8.37 14.53
CA THR A 294 2.32 9.18 13.73
C THR A 294 2.92 10.30 14.57
N VAL A 295 2.09 11.04 15.29
CA VAL A 295 2.53 12.13 16.18
C VAL A 295 3.41 11.61 17.33
N ALA A 296 3.12 10.45 17.89
CA ALA A 296 3.92 9.86 18.96
C ALA A 296 5.35 9.44 18.54
N LYS A 297 5.69 9.53 17.25
CA LYS A 297 7.05 9.27 16.72
C LYS A 297 7.88 10.55 16.54
N PHE A 298 7.27 11.72 16.71
CA PHE A 298 7.95 13.01 16.79
C PHE A 298 8.50 13.25 18.21
#